data_5eb83b8a69b3bce4932061e178014faa
#
_entry.id   5eb83b8a69b3bce4932061e178014faa
#
_cell.length_a   1.000
_cell.length_b   1.000
_cell.length_c   1.000
_cell.angle_alpha   90.00
_cell.angle_beta   90.00
_cell.angle_gamma   90.00
#
_symmetry.space_group_name_H-M   'P 1'
#
loop_
_entity.id
_entity.type
_entity.pdbx_description
1 polymer ?
#
loop_
_entity_poly.entity_id
_entity_poly.type
_entity_poly.pdbx_seq_one_letter_code
_entity_poly.pdbx_strand_id
1 'polypeptide(L)'
;RLIEAERLAAERAKKGDKETAKAPDRVKPEKKVEKIDETLSGSFESNKGRLPYPVTGNFKIVRKFGVQKHPELKYVTTDNGGIDIETSEGAVARAIFAGKVSAIFRQDGFNTVVMVRHGSYLTIYVNLSEIYVRSGEEVKPNQTIGKIFSDSEDDNRTVLHFEVRNEKQKLNPEHWLRR
;
A
#
# COMPACT_ATOMS: atom_id res chain seq x y z
N ARG A 1 -5.87 8.53 -10.62
CA ARG A 1 -6.03 9.37 -9.40
C ARG A 1 -5.04 8.99 -8.29
N LEU A 2 -4.87 7.69 -7.94
CA LEU A 2 -3.95 7.27 -6.87
C LEU A 2 -2.47 7.58 -7.17
N ILE A 3 -2.02 7.38 -8.40
CA ILE A 3 -0.63 7.72 -8.82
C ILE A 3 -0.41 9.23 -8.85
N GLU A 4 -1.44 9.98 -9.18
CA GLU A 4 -1.40 11.44 -9.13
C GLU A 4 -1.32 11.95 -7.68
N ALA A 5 -2.04 11.32 -6.75
CA ALA A 5 -1.94 11.59 -5.33
C ALA A 5 -0.55 11.24 -4.77
N GLU A 6 0.06 10.14 -5.21
CA GLU A 6 1.45 9.78 -4.87
C GLU A 6 2.43 10.87 -5.34
N ARG A 7 2.31 11.30 -6.59
CA ARG A 7 3.16 12.36 -7.16
C ARG A 7 3.02 13.68 -6.40
N LEU A 8 1.79 14.08 -6.06
CA LEU A 8 1.51 15.29 -5.29
C LEU A 8 2.03 15.21 -3.85
N ALA A 9 1.90 14.03 -3.21
CA ALA A 9 2.42 13.80 -1.87
C ALA A 9 3.96 13.82 -1.84
N ALA A 10 4.60 13.21 -2.84
CA ALA A 10 6.05 13.23 -3.01
C ALA A 10 6.58 14.64 -3.30
N GLU A 11 5.82 15.45 -4.06
CA GLU A 11 6.17 16.84 -4.36
C GLU A 11 6.02 17.74 -3.12
N ARG A 12 5.00 17.53 -2.29
CA ARG A 12 4.82 18.24 -1.02
C ARG A 12 5.92 17.89 -0.01
N ALA A 13 6.33 16.63 0.08
CA ALA A 13 7.44 16.21 0.93
C ALA A 13 8.76 16.85 0.53
N LYS A 14 9.01 17.02 -0.78
CA LYS A 14 10.19 17.73 -1.31
C LYS A 14 10.18 19.24 -1.04
N LYS A 15 8.99 19.85 -0.92
CA LYS A 15 8.86 21.29 -0.60
C LYS A 15 9.01 21.59 0.90
N GLY A 16 8.65 20.64 1.78
CA GLY A 16 8.81 20.80 3.23
C GLY A 16 10.27 20.81 3.70
N ASP A 17 11.15 20.15 2.97
CA ASP A 17 12.59 20.06 3.33
C ASP A 17 13.44 21.27 2.87
N LYS A 18 12.84 22.25 2.22
CA LYS A 18 13.60 23.41 1.71
C LYS A 18 13.79 24.57 2.70
N GLU A 19 13.21 24.49 3.89
CA GLU A 19 13.21 25.63 4.81
C GLU A 19 14.21 25.56 5.97
N THR A 20 14.95 24.48 6.14
CA THR A 20 16.04 24.40 7.16
C THR A 20 17.20 23.56 6.69
N ALA A 21 18.14 24.10 5.94
CA ALA A 21 19.57 23.81 6.06
C ALA A 21 20.40 24.53 5.01
N LYS A 22 21.36 25.33 5.48
CA LYS A 22 22.50 25.83 4.70
C LYS A 22 23.44 24.67 4.39
N ALA A 23 23.91 24.66 3.13
CA ALA A 23 24.82 23.68 2.54
C ALA A 23 26.21 23.57 3.25
N PRO A 24 27.01 22.51 3.03
CA PRO A 24 27.67 22.33 1.73
C PRO A 24 27.83 20.88 1.22
N ASP A 25 28.12 20.83 -0.04
CA ASP A 25 28.85 19.83 -0.84
C ASP A 25 28.12 18.66 -1.48
N ARG A 26 28.30 18.71 -2.82
CA ARG A 26 27.85 17.82 -3.87
C ARG A 26 28.15 16.34 -3.62
N VAL A 27 27.14 15.51 -3.53
CA VAL A 27 27.20 14.09 -3.92
C VAL A 27 26.00 13.79 -4.79
N LYS A 28 26.24 13.30 -6.01
CA LYS A 28 25.20 12.88 -6.96
C LYS A 28 24.43 11.67 -6.42
N PRO A 29 23.12 11.76 -6.13
CA PRO A 29 22.37 10.60 -5.62
C PRO A 29 21.70 9.72 -6.70
N GLU A 30 21.69 10.13 -7.98
CA GLU A 30 20.82 9.52 -8.98
C GLU A 30 21.14 8.06 -9.35
N LYS A 31 22.42 7.69 -9.47
CA LYS A 31 22.81 6.32 -9.86
C LYS A 31 22.57 5.26 -8.78
N LYS A 32 22.58 5.64 -7.50
CA LYS A 32 22.41 4.69 -6.40
C LYS A 32 20.94 4.38 -6.14
N VAL A 33 20.05 5.34 -6.41
CA VAL A 33 18.61 5.20 -6.27
C VAL A 33 18.04 4.28 -7.35
N GLU A 34 18.42 4.49 -8.63
CA GLU A 34 18.00 3.63 -9.74
C GLU A 34 18.43 2.17 -9.55
N LYS A 35 19.66 1.95 -9.10
CA LYS A 35 20.19 0.59 -8.88
C LYS A 35 19.52 -0.14 -7.71
N ILE A 36 19.11 0.58 -6.67
CA ILE A 36 18.32 0.04 -5.56
C ILE A 36 16.92 -0.30 -6.02
N ASP A 37 16.30 0.55 -6.83
CA ASP A 37 14.95 0.35 -7.36
C ASP A 37 14.87 -0.87 -8.29
N GLU A 38 15.84 -1.07 -9.18
CA GLU A 38 15.91 -2.25 -10.04
C GLU A 38 16.09 -3.54 -9.22
N THR A 39 16.94 -3.51 -8.20
CA THR A 39 17.17 -4.65 -7.30
C THR A 39 15.92 -4.98 -6.50
N LEU A 40 15.21 -3.98 -5.98
CA LEU A 40 13.94 -4.17 -5.28
C LEU A 40 12.85 -4.71 -6.21
N SER A 41 12.75 -4.20 -7.43
CA SER A 41 11.82 -4.71 -8.45
C SER A 41 12.05 -6.20 -8.72
N GLY A 42 13.27 -6.59 -9.02
CA GLY A 42 13.64 -7.97 -9.30
C GLY A 42 13.42 -8.89 -8.10
N SER A 43 13.74 -8.43 -6.89
CA SER A 43 13.52 -9.17 -5.65
C SER A 43 12.03 -9.32 -5.32
N PHE A 44 11.23 -8.29 -5.54
CA PHE A 44 9.78 -8.35 -5.35
C PHE A 44 9.16 -9.35 -6.34
N GLU A 45 9.50 -9.26 -7.61
CA GLU A 45 8.99 -10.14 -8.66
C GLU A 45 9.35 -11.61 -8.43
N SER A 46 10.59 -11.89 -8.02
CA SER A 46 11.05 -13.26 -7.74
C SER A 46 10.36 -13.91 -6.54
N ASN A 47 9.72 -13.13 -5.67
CA ASN A 47 8.94 -13.60 -4.54
C ASN A 47 7.43 -13.70 -4.84
N LYS A 48 7.02 -13.56 -6.09
CA LYS A 48 5.63 -13.72 -6.51
C LYS A 48 5.05 -15.07 -6.04
N GLY A 49 3.90 -15.01 -5.38
CA GLY A 49 3.23 -16.18 -4.80
C GLY A 49 3.80 -16.67 -3.47
N ARG A 50 4.76 -15.95 -2.90
CA ARG A 50 5.41 -16.30 -1.62
C ARG A 50 5.33 -15.18 -0.58
N LEU A 51 4.81 -14.01 -0.96
CA LEU A 51 4.73 -12.86 -0.07
C LEU A 51 3.70 -13.08 1.04
N PRO A 52 3.95 -12.61 2.26
CA PRO A 52 3.01 -12.76 3.36
C PRO A 52 1.75 -11.92 3.13
N TYR A 53 0.65 -12.30 3.77
CA TYR A 53 -0.54 -11.44 3.77
C TYR A 53 -0.26 -10.12 4.50
N PRO A 54 -0.91 -9.02 4.06
CA PRO A 54 -0.68 -7.69 4.63
C PRO A 54 -1.38 -7.46 5.97
N VAL A 55 -1.97 -8.49 6.56
CA VAL A 55 -2.68 -8.43 7.84
C VAL A 55 -2.16 -9.46 8.81
N THR A 56 -2.36 -9.22 10.11
CA THR A 56 -2.05 -10.14 11.19
C THR A 56 -3.33 -10.80 11.72
N GLY A 57 -3.18 -11.99 12.31
CA GLY A 57 -4.30 -12.73 12.91
C GLY A 57 -5.17 -13.45 11.88
N ASN A 58 -6.39 -13.75 12.28
CA ASN A 58 -7.38 -14.40 11.42
C ASN A 58 -7.96 -13.42 10.41
N PHE A 59 -8.11 -13.86 9.18
CA PHE A 59 -8.67 -13.04 8.12
C PHE A 59 -9.38 -13.88 7.06
N LYS A 60 -10.23 -13.23 6.27
CA LYS A 60 -10.84 -13.80 5.06
C LYS A 60 -10.87 -12.74 3.95
N ILE A 61 -10.75 -13.17 2.69
CA ILE A 61 -10.95 -12.28 1.54
C ILE A 61 -12.44 -12.22 1.27
N VAL A 62 -13.02 -11.02 1.42
CA VAL A 62 -14.46 -10.78 1.23
C VAL A 62 -14.79 -10.22 -0.15
N ARG A 63 -13.83 -9.57 -0.82
CA ARG A 63 -13.94 -9.18 -2.23
C ARG A 63 -12.63 -9.46 -2.96
N LYS A 64 -12.76 -10.12 -4.10
CA LYS A 64 -11.62 -10.46 -4.98
C LYS A 64 -11.31 -9.35 -5.97
N PHE A 65 -10.15 -9.46 -6.58
CA PHE A 65 -9.71 -8.57 -7.65
C PHE A 65 -10.56 -8.75 -8.92
N GLY A 66 -10.78 -7.65 -9.62
CA GLY A 66 -11.39 -7.60 -10.94
C GLY A 66 -12.88 -7.37 -10.91
N VAL A 67 -13.52 -7.58 -12.07
CA VAL A 67 -14.95 -7.36 -12.28
C VAL A 67 -15.75 -8.50 -11.67
N GLN A 68 -16.69 -8.16 -10.80
CA GLN A 68 -17.58 -9.12 -10.15
C GLN A 68 -19.04 -8.69 -10.31
N LYS A 69 -19.93 -9.67 -10.45
CA LYS A 69 -21.35 -9.40 -10.42
C LYS A 69 -21.80 -8.99 -9.02
N HIS A 70 -22.64 -7.96 -8.94
CA HIS A 70 -23.23 -7.59 -7.67
C HIS A 70 -24.13 -8.72 -7.15
N PRO A 71 -24.02 -9.13 -5.86
CA PRO A 71 -24.77 -10.28 -5.37
C PRO A 71 -26.29 -10.13 -5.44
N GLU A 72 -26.80 -8.91 -5.33
CA GLU A 72 -28.23 -8.63 -5.27
C GLU A 72 -28.81 -7.98 -6.54
N LEU A 73 -27.95 -7.37 -7.37
CA LEU A 73 -28.38 -6.63 -8.56
C LEU A 73 -27.89 -7.32 -9.83
N LYS A 74 -28.80 -7.97 -10.57
CA LYS A 74 -28.52 -8.82 -11.74
C LYS A 74 -27.70 -8.17 -12.87
N TYR A 75 -27.76 -6.86 -13.00
CA TYR A 75 -27.11 -6.12 -14.10
C TYR A 75 -26.02 -5.15 -13.64
N VAL A 76 -25.65 -5.19 -12.36
CA VAL A 76 -24.61 -4.34 -11.79
C VAL A 76 -23.33 -5.16 -11.58
N THR A 77 -22.24 -4.64 -12.14
CA THR A 77 -20.90 -5.16 -11.91
C THR A 77 -20.10 -4.16 -11.10
N THR A 78 -19.25 -4.65 -10.20
CA THR A 78 -18.28 -3.85 -9.45
C THR A 78 -16.88 -4.25 -9.89
N ASP A 79 -16.03 -3.26 -10.16
CA ASP A 79 -14.62 -3.48 -10.44
C ASP A 79 -13.80 -3.18 -9.20
N ASN A 80 -13.04 -4.17 -8.72
CA ASN A 80 -12.16 -4.05 -7.58
C ASN A 80 -10.71 -4.05 -8.02
N GLY A 81 -10.00 -2.95 -7.80
CA GLY A 81 -8.59 -2.79 -8.16
C GLY A 81 -7.60 -3.54 -7.27
N GLY A 82 -8.09 -4.21 -6.24
CA GLY A 82 -7.30 -5.00 -5.29
C GLY A 82 -8.15 -6.11 -4.68
N ILE A 83 -7.87 -6.43 -3.41
CA ILE A 83 -8.68 -7.37 -2.61
C ILE A 83 -9.12 -6.68 -1.33
N ASP A 84 -10.29 -7.04 -0.82
CA ASP A 84 -10.75 -6.61 0.49
C ASP A 84 -10.61 -7.77 1.47
N ILE A 85 -9.86 -7.52 2.54
CA ILE A 85 -9.51 -8.50 3.56
C ILE A 85 -10.20 -8.10 4.86
N GLU A 86 -11.17 -8.89 5.28
CA GLU A 86 -11.84 -8.74 6.57
C GLU A 86 -11.05 -9.47 7.65
N THR A 87 -10.83 -8.80 8.77
CA THR A 87 -10.05 -9.30 9.89
C THR A 87 -10.70 -8.89 11.22
N SER A 88 -10.02 -9.18 12.32
CA SER A 88 -10.52 -8.85 13.65
C SER A 88 -10.29 -7.39 14.00
N GLU A 89 -11.15 -6.83 14.86
CA GLU A 89 -10.93 -5.52 15.47
C GLU A 89 -9.55 -5.42 16.12
N GLY A 90 -8.89 -4.28 15.94
CA GLY A 90 -7.54 -4.04 16.47
C GLY A 90 -6.41 -4.62 15.62
N ALA A 91 -6.70 -5.33 14.52
CA ALA A 91 -5.69 -5.83 13.61
C ALA A 91 -4.88 -4.72 12.96
N VAL A 92 -3.64 -5.03 12.65
CA VAL A 92 -2.70 -4.11 12.00
C VAL A 92 -2.36 -4.57 10.58
N ALA A 93 -2.12 -3.59 9.70
CA ALA A 93 -1.55 -3.83 8.40
C ALA A 93 -0.01 -3.88 8.51
N ARG A 94 0.60 -4.77 7.73
CA ARG A 94 2.04 -4.93 7.67
C ARG A 94 2.57 -4.92 6.24
N ALA A 95 3.81 -4.47 6.07
CA ALA A 95 4.49 -4.50 4.79
C ALA A 95 4.69 -5.95 4.33
N ILE A 96 4.31 -6.26 3.10
CA ILE A 96 4.51 -7.61 2.55
C ILE A 96 5.93 -7.85 2.05
N PHE A 97 6.70 -6.78 1.85
CA PHE A 97 8.08 -6.84 1.39
C PHE A 97 8.85 -5.56 1.75
N ALA A 98 10.18 -5.61 1.66
CA ALA A 98 11.03 -4.44 1.83
C ALA A 98 10.72 -3.37 0.78
N GLY A 99 10.70 -2.11 1.18
CA GLY A 99 10.43 -1.00 0.29
C GLY A 99 10.54 0.34 1.00
N LYS A 100 10.03 1.37 0.34
CA LYS A 100 10.01 2.73 0.85
C LYS A 100 8.60 3.29 0.82
N VAL A 101 8.16 3.90 1.91
CA VAL A 101 6.87 4.60 1.95
C VAL A 101 6.91 5.79 0.99
N SER A 102 6.15 5.72 -0.08
CA SER A 102 6.14 6.74 -1.14
C SER A 102 5.10 7.82 -0.90
N ALA A 103 3.98 7.48 -0.27
CA ALA A 103 2.93 8.43 0.05
C ALA A 103 2.08 7.98 1.25
N ILE A 104 1.59 8.97 2.00
CA ILE A 104 0.56 8.81 3.04
C ILE A 104 -0.43 9.94 2.84
N PHE A 105 -1.72 9.62 2.69
CA PHE A 105 -2.76 10.63 2.51
C PHE A 105 -4.12 10.13 3.00
N ARG A 106 -5.01 11.05 3.29
CA ARG A 106 -6.43 10.73 3.55
C ARG A 106 -7.23 10.87 2.28
N GLN A 107 -8.13 9.94 2.08
CA GLN A 107 -9.07 9.95 0.97
C GLN A 107 -10.50 9.84 1.54
N ASP A 108 -11.38 10.74 1.11
CA ASP A 108 -12.77 10.76 1.55
C ASP A 108 -13.44 9.40 1.32
N GLY A 109 -14.07 8.87 2.36
CA GLY A 109 -14.72 7.56 2.34
C GLY A 109 -13.79 6.34 2.47
N PHE A 110 -12.46 6.54 2.54
CA PHE A 110 -11.46 5.46 2.59
C PHE A 110 -10.45 5.59 3.73
N ASN A 111 -10.63 6.55 4.64
CA ASN A 111 -9.69 6.85 5.73
C ASN A 111 -8.26 7.13 5.22
N THR A 112 -7.24 6.66 5.92
CA THR A 112 -5.86 6.90 5.54
C THR A 112 -5.33 5.80 4.63
N VAL A 113 -4.61 6.21 3.61
CA VAL A 113 -3.95 5.35 2.60
C VAL A 113 -2.45 5.47 2.78
N VAL A 114 -1.76 4.33 2.79
CA VAL A 114 -0.29 4.24 2.74
C VAL A 114 0.13 3.51 1.48
N MET A 115 1.06 4.08 0.76
CA MET A 115 1.66 3.47 -0.43
C MET A 115 3.13 3.14 -0.16
N VAL A 116 3.52 1.91 -0.44
CA VAL A 116 4.91 1.44 -0.32
C VAL A 116 5.43 1.07 -1.70
N ARG A 117 6.58 1.60 -2.05
CA ARG A 117 7.25 1.35 -3.32
C ARG A 117 8.33 0.28 -3.18
N HIS A 118 8.33 -0.68 -4.08
CA HIS A 118 9.25 -1.78 -4.19
C HIS A 118 9.89 -1.78 -5.60
N GLY A 119 10.69 -0.76 -5.90
CA GLY A 119 11.14 -0.51 -7.26
C GLY A 119 10.01 0.00 -8.15
N SER A 120 9.70 -0.72 -9.23
CA SER A 120 8.56 -0.42 -10.11
C SER A 120 7.21 -0.89 -9.55
N TYR A 121 7.22 -1.74 -8.53
CA TYR A 121 6.01 -2.23 -7.89
C TYR A 121 5.56 -1.33 -6.74
N LEU A 122 4.24 -1.29 -6.53
CA LEU A 122 3.57 -0.56 -5.46
C LEU A 122 2.62 -1.49 -4.71
N THR A 123 2.65 -1.40 -3.39
CA THR A 123 1.60 -1.95 -2.54
C THR A 123 0.86 -0.83 -1.85
N ILE A 124 -0.46 -0.93 -1.81
CA ILE A 124 -1.35 0.13 -1.34
C ILE A 124 -2.24 -0.44 -0.24
N TYR A 125 -2.19 0.21 0.91
CA TYR A 125 -2.91 -0.15 2.12
C TYR A 125 -3.96 0.92 2.38
N VAL A 126 -5.23 0.58 2.26
CA VAL A 126 -6.36 1.51 2.38
C VAL A 126 -7.22 1.17 3.59
N ASN A 127 -7.79 2.18 4.22
CA ASN A 127 -8.65 2.09 5.39
C ASN A 127 -7.88 1.92 6.71
N LEU A 128 -6.85 2.75 6.91
CA LEU A 128 -6.08 2.78 8.15
C LEU A 128 -6.56 3.91 9.07
N SER A 129 -6.70 3.62 10.36
CA SER A 129 -7.09 4.59 11.40
C SER A 129 -5.88 5.24 12.06
N GLU A 130 -4.79 4.49 12.25
CA GLU A 130 -3.54 4.96 12.82
C GLU A 130 -2.38 4.58 11.91
N ILE A 131 -1.38 5.45 11.82
CA ILE A 131 -0.22 5.26 10.95
C ILE A 131 1.05 5.20 11.81
N TYR A 132 1.87 4.16 11.61
CA TYR A 132 3.09 3.89 12.37
C TYR A 132 4.37 4.12 11.56
N VAL A 133 4.24 4.57 10.31
CA VAL A 133 5.34 4.87 9.40
C VAL A 133 5.26 6.31 8.92
N ARG A 134 6.36 6.81 8.34
CA ARG A 134 6.44 8.17 7.77
C ARG A 134 6.68 8.10 6.27
N SER A 135 6.25 9.13 5.56
CA SER A 135 6.60 9.29 4.15
C SER A 135 8.12 9.35 3.98
N GLY A 136 8.65 8.57 3.04
CA GLY A 136 10.09 8.43 2.82
C GLY A 136 10.80 7.40 3.69
N GLU A 137 10.13 6.80 4.66
CA GLU A 137 10.70 5.75 5.52
C GLU A 137 10.90 4.45 4.76
N GLU A 138 12.03 3.80 4.98
CA GLU A 138 12.27 2.44 4.51
C GLU A 138 11.60 1.44 5.45
N VAL A 139 10.88 0.49 4.89
CA VAL A 139 10.19 -0.57 5.64
C VAL A 139 10.78 -1.92 5.33
N LYS A 140 10.78 -2.78 6.35
CA LYS A 140 11.21 -4.18 6.25
C LYS A 140 10.00 -5.09 6.01
N PRO A 141 10.19 -6.31 5.49
CA PRO A 141 9.12 -7.30 5.43
C PRO A 141 8.49 -7.53 6.81
N ASN A 142 7.17 -7.61 6.85
CA ASN A 142 6.37 -7.78 8.08
C ASN A 142 6.38 -6.58 9.05
N GLN A 143 7.02 -5.47 8.71
CA GLN A 143 6.96 -4.26 9.54
C GLN A 143 5.53 -3.72 9.59
N THR A 144 5.05 -3.35 10.77
CA THR A 144 3.73 -2.76 10.96
C THR A 144 3.63 -1.41 10.27
N ILE A 145 2.62 -1.24 9.44
CA ILE A 145 2.34 0.00 8.68
C ILE A 145 1.38 0.90 9.46
N GLY A 146 0.34 0.30 10.03
CA GLY A 146 -0.69 1.02 10.75
C GLY A 146 -1.79 0.11 11.25
N LYS A 147 -2.72 0.69 12.00
CA LYS A 147 -3.92 0.00 12.50
C LYS A 147 -5.05 0.12 11.48
N ILE A 148 -5.71 -0.97 11.21
CA ILE A 148 -6.86 -0.99 10.31
C ILE A 148 -8.06 -0.37 11.02
N PHE A 149 -8.82 0.46 10.30
CA PHE A 149 -10.04 1.08 10.83
C PHE A 149 -11.11 0.02 11.10
N SER A 150 -11.70 0.10 12.28
CA SER A 150 -12.87 -0.71 12.67
C SER A 150 -14.09 0.17 12.73
N ASP A 151 -15.13 -0.19 11.98
CA ASP A 151 -16.34 0.59 11.88
C ASP A 151 -17.27 0.27 13.06
N SER A 152 -17.35 1.18 14.02
CA SER A 152 -18.22 1.03 15.21
C SER A 152 -19.71 1.05 14.87
N GLU A 153 -20.09 1.57 13.71
CA GLU A 153 -21.49 1.58 13.26
C GLU A 153 -21.88 0.29 12.53
N ASP A 154 -20.88 -0.52 12.12
CA ASP A 154 -21.06 -1.82 11.47
C ASP A 154 -20.39 -2.95 12.28
N ASP A 155 -20.77 -3.09 13.54
CA ASP A 155 -20.32 -4.15 14.46
C ASP A 155 -18.79 -4.32 14.53
N ASN A 156 -18.06 -3.20 14.54
CA ASN A 156 -16.60 -3.12 14.51
C ASN A 156 -15.97 -3.83 13.30
N ARG A 157 -16.70 -3.90 12.21
CA ARG A 157 -16.20 -4.50 10.97
C ARG A 157 -14.88 -3.87 10.56
N THR A 158 -13.88 -4.71 10.36
CA THR A 158 -12.50 -4.31 10.12
C THR A 158 -12.05 -4.89 8.78
N VAL A 159 -11.90 -4.03 7.78
CA VAL A 159 -11.56 -4.42 6.40
C VAL A 159 -10.39 -3.61 5.89
N LEU A 160 -9.33 -4.29 5.47
CA LEU A 160 -8.22 -3.70 4.72
C LEU A 160 -8.49 -3.86 3.23
N HIS A 161 -8.50 -2.77 2.49
CA HIS A 161 -8.38 -2.83 1.03
C HIS A 161 -6.90 -2.79 0.64
N PHE A 162 -6.47 -3.79 -0.11
CA PHE A 162 -5.07 -3.99 -0.46
C PHE A 162 -4.89 -4.14 -1.97
N GLU A 163 -3.98 -3.35 -2.54
CA GLU A 163 -3.66 -3.38 -3.97
C GLU A 163 -2.18 -3.68 -4.19
N VAL A 164 -1.90 -4.37 -5.30
CA VAL A 164 -0.57 -4.52 -5.88
C VAL A 164 -0.60 -3.92 -7.28
N ARG A 165 0.38 -3.08 -7.59
CA ARG A 165 0.52 -2.44 -8.91
C ARG A 165 1.94 -2.57 -9.44
N ASN A 166 2.08 -2.63 -10.74
CA ASN A 166 3.33 -2.31 -11.43
C ASN A 166 3.11 -0.97 -12.14
N GLU A 167 3.67 0.11 -11.56
CA GLU A 167 3.38 1.48 -11.96
C GLU A 167 1.86 1.76 -12.02
N LYS A 168 1.30 1.96 -13.20
CA LYS A 168 -0.14 2.22 -13.41
C LYS A 168 -0.99 0.96 -13.53
N GLN A 169 -0.35 -0.19 -13.77
CA GLN A 169 -1.05 -1.45 -13.99
C GLN A 169 -1.48 -2.08 -12.68
N LYS A 170 -2.76 -2.26 -12.49
CA LYS A 170 -3.32 -3.01 -11.36
C LYS A 170 -3.08 -4.51 -11.56
N LEU A 171 -2.60 -5.17 -10.53
CA LEU A 171 -2.30 -6.60 -10.53
C LEU A 171 -3.19 -7.32 -9.51
N ASN A 172 -3.52 -8.58 -9.78
CA ASN A 172 -4.27 -9.39 -8.82
C ASN A 172 -3.38 -9.75 -7.61
N PRO A 173 -3.67 -9.21 -6.40
CA PRO A 173 -2.85 -9.48 -5.22
C PRO A 173 -2.76 -10.95 -4.83
N GLU A 174 -3.79 -11.76 -5.08
CA GLU A 174 -3.80 -13.20 -4.75
C GLU A 174 -2.71 -13.98 -5.51
N HIS A 175 -2.23 -13.47 -6.66
CA HIS A 175 -1.12 -14.08 -7.40
C HIS A 175 0.25 -13.80 -6.76
N TRP A 176 0.35 -12.81 -5.90
CA TRP A 176 1.58 -12.37 -5.24
C TRP A 176 1.71 -12.91 -3.82
N LEU A 177 0.59 -13.09 -3.14
CA LEU A 177 0.52 -13.56 -1.78
C LEU A 177 0.65 -15.09 -1.72
N ARG A 178 1.24 -15.59 -0.65
CA ARG A 178 1.36 -17.05 -0.42
C ARG A 178 -0.02 -17.69 -0.28
N ARG A 179 -0.14 -18.89 -0.79
CA ARG A 179 -1.34 -19.72 -0.61
C ARG A 179 -1.34 -20.39 0.76
#